data_e817c0d56afe12516296fab7db050925
#
_entry.id   e817c0d56afe12516296fab7db050925
#
_cell.length_a   1.000
_cell.length_b   1.000
_cell.length_c   1.000
_cell.angle_alpha   90.00
_cell.angle_beta   90.00
_cell.angle_gamma   90.00
#
_symmetry.space_group_name_H-M   'P 1'
#
loop_
_entity.id
_entity.type
_entity.pdbx_description
1 polymer ?
#
loop_
_entity_poly.entity_id
_entity_poly.type
_entity_poly.pdbx_seq_one_letter_code
_entity_poly.pdbx_strand_id
1 'polypeptide(L)'
;MESETVRIWTRDFTADGFEAAHAGTLPGLLGMRVTEVGPDFVRAAMPVDERHIQPYGILHGGGSVVLAETVGSFAGAMAAPDGHR
;
A
#
# COMPACT_ATOMS: atom_id res chain seq x y z
N MET A 1 9.18 -21.84 23.12
CA MET A 1 8.48 -22.26 21.91
C MET A 1 8.09 -21.01 21.12
N GLU A 2 8.46 -20.96 19.88
CA GLU A 2 8.09 -19.84 19.04
C GLU A 2 6.66 -20.00 18.57
N SER A 3 5.91 -18.89 18.60
CA SER A 3 4.60 -18.88 17.97
C SER A 3 4.79 -18.67 16.47
N GLU A 4 4.22 -19.53 15.68
CA GLU A 4 4.24 -19.36 14.23
C GLU A 4 3.21 -18.32 13.82
N THR A 5 3.65 -17.31 13.07
CA THR A 5 2.74 -16.35 12.50
C THR A 5 2.17 -16.93 11.22
N VAL A 6 0.85 -17.03 11.15
CA VAL A 6 0.18 -17.53 9.98
C VAL A 6 0.29 -16.50 8.86
N ARG A 7 0.75 -16.93 7.70
CA ARG A 7 0.80 -16.07 6.51
C ARG A 7 -0.59 -16.03 5.88
N ILE A 8 -1.14 -14.83 5.76
CA ILE A 8 -2.50 -14.65 5.24
C ILE A 8 -2.56 -14.49 3.72
N TRP A 9 -1.41 -14.30 3.07
CA TRP A 9 -1.38 -14.00 1.63
C TRP A 9 -1.67 -15.25 0.81
N THR A 10 -2.55 -15.12 -0.18
CA THR A 10 -2.88 -16.18 -1.12
C THR A 10 -2.09 -16.03 -2.42
N ARG A 11 -1.38 -14.91 -2.58
CA ARG A 11 -0.53 -14.61 -3.72
C ARG A 11 0.83 -14.17 -3.24
N ASP A 12 1.86 -14.44 -4.02
CA ASP A 12 3.19 -13.89 -3.77
C ASP A 12 3.27 -12.47 -4.32
N PHE A 13 3.85 -11.59 -3.54
CA PHE A 13 4.08 -10.22 -3.97
C PHE A 13 5.27 -9.63 -3.22
N THR A 14 5.83 -8.56 -3.78
CA THR A 14 6.98 -7.85 -3.23
C THR A 14 6.73 -6.35 -3.24
N ALA A 15 7.54 -5.60 -2.47
CA ALA A 15 7.49 -4.14 -2.50
C ALA A 15 7.77 -3.60 -3.91
N ASP A 16 8.74 -4.17 -4.60
CA ASP A 16 9.08 -3.76 -5.97
C ASP A 16 7.92 -4.06 -6.93
N GLY A 17 7.25 -5.18 -6.76
CA GLY A 17 6.09 -5.54 -7.54
C GLY A 17 4.92 -4.57 -7.33
N PHE A 18 4.73 -4.11 -6.11
CA PHE A 18 3.74 -3.08 -5.81
C PHE A 18 4.07 -1.78 -6.56
N GLU A 19 5.32 -1.32 -6.50
CA GLU A 19 5.73 -0.10 -7.19
C GLU A 19 5.52 -0.23 -8.71
N ALA A 20 5.93 -1.36 -9.29
CA ALA A 20 5.78 -1.59 -10.72
C ALA A 20 4.30 -1.59 -11.14
N ALA A 21 3.43 -2.21 -10.35
CA ALA A 21 2.00 -2.28 -10.65
C ALA A 21 1.32 -0.91 -10.59
N HIS A 22 1.82 -0.01 -9.76
CA HIS A 22 1.21 1.30 -9.55
C HIS A 22 1.90 2.43 -10.32
N ALA A 23 2.99 2.14 -11.03
CA ALA A 23 3.68 3.14 -11.84
C ALA A 23 2.72 3.72 -12.89
N GLY A 24 2.72 5.06 -13.02
CA GLY A 24 1.84 5.77 -13.94
C GLY A 24 0.40 5.92 -13.47
N THR A 25 0.09 5.45 -12.26
CA THR A 25 -1.23 5.65 -11.64
C THR A 25 -1.15 6.69 -10.53
N LEU A 26 -2.28 7.05 -9.93
CA LEU A 26 -2.30 8.06 -8.87
C LEU A 26 -1.40 7.70 -7.69
N PRO A 27 -1.42 6.48 -7.14
CA PRO A 27 -0.50 6.14 -6.06
C PRO A 27 0.97 6.31 -6.45
N GLY A 28 1.34 5.91 -7.66
CA GLY A 28 2.71 6.09 -8.15
C GLY A 28 3.11 7.55 -8.27
N LEU A 29 2.19 8.40 -8.80
CA LEU A 29 2.40 9.85 -8.90
C LEU A 29 2.65 10.48 -7.53
N LEU A 30 1.97 10.01 -6.50
CA LEU A 30 2.11 10.53 -5.14
C LEU A 30 3.31 9.95 -4.40
N GLY A 31 4.09 9.07 -5.03
CA GLY A 31 5.29 8.51 -4.44
C GLY A 31 5.05 7.47 -3.36
N MET A 32 3.91 6.80 -3.40
CA MET A 32 3.61 5.73 -2.45
C MET A 32 4.53 4.55 -2.65
N ARG A 33 5.01 3.97 -1.53
CA ARG A 33 5.88 2.81 -1.55
C ARG A 33 5.47 1.84 -0.46
N VAL A 34 5.54 0.56 -0.75
CA VAL A 34 5.50 -0.47 0.28
C VAL A 34 6.89 -0.56 0.89
N THR A 35 6.98 -0.40 2.20
CA THR A 35 8.24 -0.40 2.92
C THR A 35 8.53 -1.74 3.58
N GLU A 36 7.49 -2.51 3.88
CA GLU A 36 7.65 -3.82 4.51
C GLU A 36 6.44 -4.69 4.21
N VAL A 37 6.70 -5.98 3.94
CA VAL A 37 5.67 -7.00 3.81
C VAL A 37 5.93 -8.05 4.88
N GLY A 38 4.97 -8.20 5.80
CA GLY A 38 5.03 -9.25 6.81
C GLY A 38 4.09 -10.41 6.46
N PRO A 39 4.04 -11.46 7.29
CA PRO A 39 3.16 -12.59 7.02
C PRO A 39 1.68 -12.23 7.09
N ASP A 40 1.32 -11.19 7.82
CA ASP A 40 -0.07 -10.78 8.03
C ASP A 40 -0.24 -9.25 8.00
N PHE A 41 0.74 -8.51 7.47
CA PHE A 41 0.64 -7.05 7.37
C PHE A 41 1.45 -6.53 6.18
N VAL A 42 1.12 -5.31 5.78
CA VAL A 42 1.87 -4.53 4.81
C VAL A 42 2.04 -3.13 5.39
N ARG A 43 3.25 -2.60 5.31
CA ARG A 43 3.53 -1.20 5.64
C ARG A 43 3.83 -0.43 4.38
N ALA A 44 3.29 0.77 4.32
CA ALA A 44 3.52 1.66 3.20
C ALA A 44 3.75 3.08 3.69
N ALA A 45 4.39 3.88 2.87
CA ALA A 45 4.68 5.27 3.17
C ALA A 45 4.47 6.13 1.93
N MET A 46 4.22 7.40 2.17
CA MET A 46 4.07 8.40 1.14
C MET A 46 4.79 9.66 1.61
N PRO A 47 5.66 10.26 0.78
CA PRO A 47 6.28 11.53 1.18
C PRO A 47 5.22 12.62 1.26
N VAL A 48 5.49 13.67 2.02
CA VAL A 48 4.62 14.86 2.04
C VAL A 48 5.40 16.00 1.40
N ASP A 49 5.07 16.30 0.16
CA ASP A 49 5.69 17.38 -0.60
C ASP A 49 4.61 18.16 -1.35
N GLU A 50 5.00 19.00 -2.31
CA GLU A 50 4.06 19.85 -3.02
C GLU A 50 2.93 19.10 -3.75
N ARG A 51 3.11 17.81 -4.03
CA ARG A 51 2.06 16.99 -4.64
C ARG A 51 0.93 16.62 -3.69
N HIS A 52 1.16 16.77 -2.38
CA HIS A 52 0.30 16.23 -1.33
C HIS A 52 -0.38 17.29 -0.49
N ILE A 53 0.04 18.54 -0.61
CA ILE A 53 -0.44 19.61 0.26
C ILE A 53 -1.67 20.28 -0.33
N GLN A 54 -2.49 20.83 0.57
CA GLN A 54 -3.58 21.71 0.21
C GLN A 54 -3.11 23.19 0.29
N PRO A 55 -3.93 24.19 -0.10
CA PRO A 55 -3.46 25.57 -0.21
C PRO A 55 -2.86 26.19 1.06
N TYR A 56 -3.12 25.62 2.23
CA TYR A 56 -2.56 26.12 3.49
C TYR A 56 -1.20 25.49 3.82
N GLY A 57 -0.63 24.68 2.93
CA GLY A 57 0.71 24.11 3.10
C GLY A 57 0.78 22.86 3.96
N ILE A 58 -0.35 22.27 4.32
CA ILE A 58 -0.41 21.02 5.08
C ILE A 58 -0.91 19.88 4.19
N LEU A 59 -0.71 18.65 4.64
CA LEU A 59 -1.14 17.45 3.89
C LEU A 59 -2.63 17.55 3.57
N HIS A 60 -2.97 17.33 2.30
CA HIS A 60 -4.35 17.23 1.86
C HIS A 60 -4.95 15.93 2.44
N GLY A 61 -6.13 16.05 3.10
CA GLY A 61 -6.80 14.88 3.66
C GLY A 61 -7.08 13.80 2.63
N GLY A 62 -7.39 14.18 1.39
CA GLY A 62 -7.57 13.24 0.28
C GLY A 62 -6.32 12.43 -0.01
N GLY A 63 -5.11 12.99 0.19
CA GLY A 63 -3.86 12.26 0.04
C GLY A 63 -3.75 11.11 1.04
N SER A 64 -4.13 11.35 2.29
CA SER A 64 -4.17 10.29 3.32
C SER A 64 -5.18 9.20 2.96
N VAL A 65 -6.33 9.57 2.43
CA VAL A 65 -7.36 8.61 2.00
C VAL A 65 -6.86 7.75 0.84
N VAL A 66 -6.18 8.36 -0.13
CA VAL A 66 -5.62 7.60 -1.26
C VAL A 66 -4.59 6.59 -0.76
N LEU A 67 -3.73 6.98 0.18
CA LEU A 67 -2.75 6.05 0.76
C LEU A 67 -3.45 4.87 1.44
N ALA A 68 -4.40 5.14 2.34
CA ALA A 68 -5.09 4.11 3.10
C ALA A 68 -5.89 3.18 2.18
N GLU A 69 -6.60 3.73 1.21
CA GLU A 69 -7.42 2.96 0.27
C GLU A 69 -6.56 2.08 -0.63
N THR A 70 -5.47 2.62 -1.16
CA THR A 70 -4.58 1.88 -2.05
C THR A 70 -3.95 0.69 -1.33
N VAL A 71 -3.41 0.91 -0.14
CA VAL A 71 -2.77 -0.17 0.64
C VAL A 71 -3.80 -1.20 1.09
N GLY A 72 -4.97 -0.75 1.55
CA GLY A 72 -6.04 -1.65 1.98
C GLY A 72 -6.57 -2.51 0.84
N SER A 73 -6.81 -1.92 -0.32
CA SER A 73 -7.29 -2.65 -1.50
C SER A 73 -6.24 -3.65 -2.00
N PHE A 74 -4.98 -3.24 -2.04
CA PHE A 74 -3.90 -4.13 -2.47
C PHE A 74 -3.75 -5.32 -1.52
N ALA A 75 -3.66 -5.05 -0.22
CA ALA A 75 -3.53 -6.11 0.78
C ALA A 75 -4.73 -7.06 0.75
N GLY A 76 -5.94 -6.52 0.60
CA GLY A 76 -7.14 -7.31 0.48
C GLY A 76 -7.11 -8.24 -0.73
N ALA A 77 -6.64 -7.74 -1.88
CA ALA A 77 -6.50 -8.55 -3.09
C ALA A 77 -5.47 -9.68 -2.91
N MET A 78 -4.36 -9.39 -2.20
CA MET A 78 -3.31 -10.38 -1.97
C MET A 78 -3.72 -11.44 -0.94
N ALA A 79 -4.69 -11.16 -0.09
CA ALA A 79 -5.19 -12.08 0.93
C ALA A 79 -6.50 -12.78 0.52
N ALA A 80 -7.13 -12.37 -0.57
CA ALA A 80 -8.40 -12.95 -0.98
C ALA A 80 -8.22 -14.41 -1.42
N PRO A 81 -9.18 -15.29 -1.14
CA PRO A 81 -9.16 -16.64 -1.68
C PRO A 81 -9.12 -16.65 -3.20
N ASP A 82 -8.56 -17.71 -3.78
CA ASP A 82 -8.52 -17.86 -5.24
C ASP A 82 -9.92 -17.71 -5.84
N GLY A 83 -10.02 -16.92 -6.91
CA GLY A 83 -11.29 -16.66 -7.57
C GLY A 83 -12.13 -15.55 -6.93
N HIS A 84 -11.67 -14.94 -5.85
CA HIS A 84 -12.34 -13.82 -5.16
C HIS A 84 -11.47 -12.57 -5.21
N ARG A 85 -12.07 -11.44 -5.43
CA ARG A 85 -11.34 -10.18 -5.53
C ARG A 85 -12.12 -9.04 -4.92
#